data_1fe1d8e1f9ffc55aab23a1fed41fa665
#
_entry.id   1fe1d8e1f9ffc55aab23a1fed41fa665
#
_cell.length_a   1.000
_cell.length_b   1.000
_cell.length_c   1.000
_cell.angle_alpha   90.00
_cell.angle_beta   90.00
_cell.angle_gamma   90.00
#
_symmetry.space_group_name_H-M   'P 1'
#
loop_
_entity.id
_entity.type
_entity.pdbx_description
1 polymer ?
#
loop_
_entity_poly.entity_id
_entity_poly.type
_entity_poly.pdbx_seq_one_letter_code
_entity_poly.pdbx_strand_id
1 'polypeptide(L)'
;MIVDIPYDPRPQQKELHEKLKEFRFSVLACHRRFGKSVMLINHLLIEALLNTKKNPRYAYIAPTYRQAKNIAWDYLKQYAGVIPGVRFHETELRCDLPNGARITLLSSETPDSIRGIFLDGACCDEMAQIDPTLWNEVLRPCLSDRKGWCVFIGTPAGMSNQFYELYQYALTHDDW
;
A
#
# COMPACT_ATOMS: atom_id res chain seq x y z
N MET A 1 12.98 20.86 6.42
CA MET A 1 11.59 21.39 6.39
C MET A 1 10.75 20.40 7.17
N ILE A 2 10.04 20.84 8.21
CA ILE A 2 9.06 20.02 8.94
C ILE A 2 7.74 20.20 8.19
N VAL A 3 7.16 19.11 7.72
CA VAL A 3 5.82 19.09 7.10
C VAL A 3 4.89 18.38 8.08
N ASP A 4 3.85 19.07 8.49
CA ASP A 4 2.80 18.50 9.33
C ASP A 4 1.69 17.94 8.43
N ILE A 5 1.62 16.62 8.34
CA ILE A 5 0.56 15.92 7.60
C ILE A 5 -0.65 15.82 8.53
N PRO A 6 -1.85 16.27 8.10
CA PRO A 6 -3.05 16.29 8.94
C PRO A 6 -3.65 14.88 9.11
N TYR A 7 -2.84 13.94 9.58
CA TYR A 7 -3.20 12.57 9.87
C TYR A 7 -3.03 12.29 11.35
N ASP A 8 -4.14 12.04 12.03
CA ASP A 8 -4.16 11.63 13.44
C ASP A 8 -4.58 10.15 13.53
N PRO A 9 -3.60 9.23 13.62
CA PRO A 9 -3.90 7.80 13.69
C PRO A 9 -4.58 7.44 15.01
N ARG A 10 -5.63 6.64 14.94
CA ARG A 10 -6.24 6.02 16.11
C ARG A 10 -5.20 5.15 16.85
N PRO A 11 -5.34 4.90 18.16
CA PRO A 11 -4.36 4.14 18.94
C PRO A 11 -3.94 2.82 18.28
N GLN A 12 -4.89 2.04 17.77
CA GLN A 12 -4.63 0.78 17.07
C GLN A 12 -3.88 0.98 15.73
N GLN A 13 -4.18 2.05 14.99
CA GLN A 13 -3.46 2.36 13.75
C GLN A 13 -2.03 2.79 14.04
N LYS A 14 -1.81 3.54 15.12
CA LYS A 14 -0.47 3.93 15.56
C LYS A 14 0.38 2.71 15.91
N GLU A 15 -0.17 1.76 16.66
CA GLU A 15 0.48 0.50 16.97
C GLU A 15 0.82 -0.29 15.70
N LEU A 16 -0.11 -0.36 14.75
CA LEU A 16 0.14 -1.04 13.46
C LEU A 16 1.24 -0.37 12.65
N HIS A 17 1.31 0.96 12.60
CA HIS A 17 2.41 1.65 11.91
C HIS A 17 3.78 1.28 12.45
N GLU A 18 3.91 1.09 13.77
CA GLU A 18 5.18 0.65 14.36
C GLU A 18 5.48 -0.82 14.02
N LYS A 19 4.49 -1.71 14.15
CA LYS A 19 4.66 -3.13 13.81
C LYS A 19 4.99 -3.38 12.34
N LEU A 20 4.42 -2.61 11.43
CA LEU A 20 4.69 -2.72 9.98
C LEU A 20 6.16 -2.44 9.61
N LYS A 21 6.93 -1.79 10.48
CA LYS A 21 8.36 -1.56 10.28
C LYS A 21 9.23 -2.79 10.61
N GLU A 22 8.69 -3.74 11.37
CA GLU A 22 9.42 -4.90 11.86
C GLU A 22 9.42 -6.06 10.83
N PHE A 23 8.39 -6.10 9.97
CA PHE A 23 8.16 -7.19 9.03
C PHE A 23 8.22 -6.73 7.58
N ARG A 24 8.79 -7.59 6.74
CA ARG A 24 8.81 -7.33 5.29
C ARG A 24 7.44 -7.52 4.64
N PHE A 25 6.70 -8.51 5.12
CA PHE A 25 5.34 -8.81 4.67
C PHE A 25 4.40 -8.85 5.85
N SER A 26 3.21 -8.30 5.70
CA SER A 26 2.25 -8.20 6.80
C SER A 26 0.83 -8.44 6.34
N VAL A 27 0.08 -9.23 7.10
CA VAL A 27 -1.33 -9.52 6.82
C VAL A 27 -2.20 -8.97 7.95
N LEU A 28 -3.07 -8.03 7.61
CA LEU A 28 -3.91 -7.31 8.57
C LEU A 28 -5.39 -7.63 8.37
N ALA A 29 -5.95 -8.49 9.20
CA ALA A 29 -7.37 -8.78 9.23
C ALA A 29 -8.09 -7.72 10.07
N CYS A 30 -8.76 -6.76 9.43
CA CYS A 30 -9.39 -5.64 10.08
C CYS A 30 -10.90 -5.61 9.82
N HIS A 31 -11.68 -5.22 10.83
CA HIS A 31 -13.11 -5.04 10.68
C HIS A 31 -13.47 -3.84 9.79
N ARG A 32 -14.74 -3.81 9.34
CA ARG A 32 -15.27 -2.65 8.63
C ARG A 32 -15.20 -1.41 9.52
N ARG A 33 -15.01 -0.21 8.91
CA ARG A 33 -14.86 1.09 9.58
C ARG A 33 -13.59 1.25 10.44
N PHE A 34 -12.63 0.34 10.33
CA PHE A 34 -11.30 0.49 10.96
C PHE A 34 -10.53 1.71 10.42
N GLY A 35 -10.82 2.16 9.21
CA GLY A 35 -10.07 3.22 8.52
C GLY A 35 -8.87 2.67 7.75
N LYS A 36 -8.98 1.44 7.21
CA LYS A 36 -7.92 0.73 6.49
C LYS A 36 -7.25 1.57 5.42
N SER A 37 -8.05 2.08 4.48
CA SER A 37 -7.52 2.83 3.31
C SER A 37 -6.80 4.10 3.72
N VAL A 38 -7.33 4.84 4.71
CA VAL A 38 -6.67 6.04 5.27
C VAL A 38 -5.34 5.67 5.90
N MET A 39 -5.30 4.61 6.71
CA MET A 39 -4.08 4.13 7.34
C MET A 39 -3.03 3.72 6.32
N LEU A 40 -3.41 2.93 5.29
CA LEU A 40 -2.50 2.48 4.25
C LEU A 40 -1.91 3.64 3.42
N ILE A 41 -2.74 4.60 3.02
CA ILE A 41 -2.30 5.78 2.26
C ILE A 41 -1.28 6.58 3.07
N ASN A 42 -1.54 6.79 4.36
CA ASN A 42 -0.60 7.51 5.21
C ASN A 42 0.66 6.69 5.52
N HIS A 43 0.56 5.37 5.63
CA HIS A 43 1.73 4.51 5.76
C HIS A 43 2.64 4.60 4.52
N LEU A 44 2.07 4.48 3.32
CA LEU A 44 2.81 4.66 2.06
C LEU A 44 3.46 6.05 1.98
N LEU A 45 2.75 7.08 2.40
CA LEU A 45 3.25 8.46 2.36
C LEU A 45 4.42 8.68 3.32
N ILE A 46 4.34 8.17 4.54
CA ILE A 46 5.41 8.22 5.54
C ILE A 46 6.64 7.48 5.03
N GLU A 47 6.48 6.25 4.57
CA GLU A 47 7.56 5.42 4.03
C GLU A 47 8.21 6.06 2.79
N ALA A 48 7.39 6.64 1.89
CA ALA A 48 7.88 7.32 0.71
C ALA A 48 8.70 8.58 1.04
N LEU A 49 8.29 9.35 2.06
CA LEU A 49 8.99 10.55 2.50
C LEU A 49 10.32 10.24 3.22
N LEU A 50 10.34 9.16 4.00
CA LEU A 50 11.51 8.76 4.79
C LEU A 50 12.55 7.96 3.98
N ASN A 51 12.17 7.43 2.81
CA ASN A 51 13.06 6.61 2.01
C ASN A 51 14.18 7.44 1.36
N THR A 52 15.42 7.03 1.60
CA THR A 52 16.65 7.69 1.08
C THR A 52 17.19 7.06 -0.20
N LYS A 53 16.58 5.98 -0.69
CA LYS A 53 16.96 5.36 -1.96
C LYS A 53 16.70 6.31 -3.13
N LYS A 54 17.43 6.13 -4.21
CA LYS A 54 17.20 6.90 -5.45
C LYS A 54 15.87 6.49 -6.07
N ASN A 55 15.00 7.48 -6.33
CA ASN A 55 13.70 7.31 -6.98
C ASN A 55 12.85 6.16 -6.39
N PRO A 56 12.47 6.22 -5.11
CA PRO A 56 11.67 5.15 -4.50
C PRO A 56 10.27 5.07 -5.11
N ARG A 57 9.73 3.86 -5.20
CA ARG A 57 8.45 3.57 -5.86
C ARG A 57 7.54 2.78 -4.93
N TYR A 58 6.31 3.27 -4.82
CA TYR A 58 5.29 2.70 -3.96
C TYR A 58 3.99 2.51 -4.71
N ALA A 59 3.25 1.48 -4.35
CA ALA A 59 1.96 1.18 -4.94
C ALA A 59 0.87 0.99 -3.88
N TYR A 60 -0.28 1.59 -4.11
CA TYR A 60 -1.53 1.20 -3.47
C TYR A 60 -2.35 0.41 -4.48
N ILE A 61 -2.76 -0.79 -4.14
CA ILE A 61 -3.46 -1.70 -5.04
C ILE A 61 -4.86 -1.97 -4.49
N ALA A 62 -5.86 -1.60 -5.29
CA ALA A 62 -7.26 -1.89 -5.01
C ALA A 62 -7.78 -3.01 -5.92
N PRO A 63 -8.87 -3.70 -5.57
CA PRO A 63 -9.51 -4.69 -6.45
C PRO A 63 -9.87 -4.10 -7.81
N THR A 64 -10.42 -2.88 -7.85
CA THR A 64 -10.83 -2.22 -9.08
C THR A 64 -10.26 -0.81 -9.23
N TYR A 65 -10.10 -0.35 -10.47
CA TYR A 65 -9.70 1.03 -10.76
C TYR A 65 -10.64 2.05 -10.13
N ARG A 66 -11.94 1.77 -10.14
CA ARG A 66 -12.96 2.65 -9.55
C ARG A 66 -12.76 2.82 -8.04
N GLN A 67 -12.41 1.74 -7.32
CA GLN A 67 -12.11 1.81 -5.89
C GLN A 67 -10.83 2.62 -5.62
N ALA A 68 -9.77 2.38 -6.40
CA ALA A 68 -8.53 3.15 -6.30
C ALA A 68 -8.81 4.66 -6.49
N LYS A 69 -9.54 5.02 -7.55
CA LYS A 69 -9.82 6.41 -7.91
C LYS A 69 -10.76 7.10 -6.92
N ASN A 70 -11.87 6.47 -6.55
CA ASN A 70 -12.92 7.14 -5.79
C ASN A 70 -12.68 7.19 -4.28
N ILE A 71 -11.74 6.38 -3.78
CA ILE A 71 -11.46 6.29 -2.34
C ILE A 71 -10.03 6.69 -2.04
N ALA A 72 -9.07 5.94 -2.55
CA ALA A 72 -7.66 6.11 -2.17
C ALA A 72 -7.04 7.39 -2.77
N TRP A 73 -7.44 7.77 -3.99
CA TRP A 73 -6.90 8.95 -4.65
C TRP A 73 -7.26 10.25 -3.92
N ASP A 74 -8.48 10.38 -3.46
CA ASP A 74 -8.91 11.56 -2.71
C ASP A 74 -8.17 11.64 -1.35
N TYR A 75 -7.97 10.53 -0.65
CA TYR A 75 -7.16 10.50 0.55
C TYR A 75 -5.69 10.85 0.27
N LEU A 76 -5.10 10.32 -0.80
CA LEU A 76 -3.73 10.66 -1.15
C LEU A 76 -3.56 12.16 -1.42
N LYS A 77 -4.48 12.77 -2.17
CA LYS A 77 -4.49 14.22 -2.41
C LYS A 77 -4.68 15.02 -1.11
N GLN A 78 -5.57 14.59 -0.25
CA GLN A 78 -5.84 15.24 1.03
C GLN A 78 -4.58 15.29 1.90
N TYR A 79 -3.88 14.18 2.07
CA TYR A 79 -2.73 14.08 2.98
C TYR A 79 -1.42 14.54 2.35
N ALA A 80 -1.18 14.25 1.08
CA ALA A 80 0.03 14.68 0.40
C ALA A 80 -0.02 16.15 -0.07
N GLY A 81 -1.20 16.73 -0.23
CA GLY A 81 -1.38 18.09 -0.75
C GLY A 81 -0.75 19.19 0.09
N VAL A 82 -0.48 18.93 1.37
CA VAL A 82 0.20 19.87 2.27
C VAL A 82 1.72 19.88 2.07
N ILE A 83 2.27 18.95 1.28
CA ILE A 83 3.72 18.82 1.05
C ILE A 83 4.13 19.79 -0.06
N PRO A 84 5.00 20.77 0.21
CA PRO A 84 5.47 21.68 -0.82
C PRO A 84 6.21 20.94 -1.95
N GLY A 85 5.82 21.21 -3.19
CA GLY A 85 6.45 20.60 -4.37
C GLY A 85 5.88 19.23 -4.78
N VAL A 86 4.84 18.74 -4.10
CA VAL A 86 4.10 17.54 -4.55
C VAL A 86 3.46 17.79 -5.90
N ARG A 87 3.40 16.76 -6.74
CA ARG A 87 2.73 16.81 -8.05
C ARG A 87 1.76 15.63 -8.21
N PHE A 88 0.55 15.93 -8.61
CA PHE A 88 -0.49 14.93 -8.88
C PHE A 88 -0.74 14.78 -10.37
N HIS A 89 -0.82 13.54 -10.84
CA HIS A 89 -1.12 13.16 -12.21
C HIS A 89 -2.44 12.39 -12.22
N GLU A 90 -3.53 13.09 -12.50
CA GLU A 90 -4.92 12.59 -12.35
C GLU A 90 -5.23 11.39 -13.27
N THR A 91 -4.68 11.37 -14.47
CA THR A 91 -4.93 10.28 -15.44
C THR A 91 -4.22 8.99 -15.06
N GLU A 92 -3.04 9.11 -14.42
CA GLU A 92 -2.23 7.98 -14.01
C GLU A 92 -2.45 7.58 -12.54
N LEU A 93 -3.26 8.34 -11.80
CA LEU A 93 -3.42 8.23 -10.35
C LEU A 93 -2.07 8.17 -9.63
N ARG A 94 -1.16 9.08 -9.98
CA ARG A 94 0.23 9.11 -9.54
C ARG A 94 0.54 10.40 -8.79
N CYS A 95 1.20 10.24 -7.66
CA CYS A 95 1.72 11.33 -6.83
C CYS A 95 3.23 11.28 -6.83
N ASP A 96 3.89 12.34 -7.31
CA ASP A 96 5.34 12.52 -7.26
C ASP A 96 5.70 13.45 -6.09
N LEU A 97 6.56 12.97 -5.18
CA LEU A 97 7.02 13.69 -4.00
C LEU A 97 8.34 14.45 -4.29
N PRO A 98 8.64 15.52 -3.54
CA PRO A 98 9.81 16.38 -3.80
C PRO A 98 11.17 15.67 -3.60
N ASN A 99 11.21 14.56 -2.84
CA ASN A 99 12.41 13.73 -2.68
C ASN A 99 12.64 12.72 -3.82
N GLY A 100 11.82 12.77 -4.87
CA GLY A 100 11.86 11.84 -6.02
C GLY A 100 11.07 10.53 -5.83
N ALA A 101 10.47 10.34 -4.65
CA ALA A 101 9.58 9.22 -4.42
C ALA A 101 8.29 9.37 -5.22
N ARG A 102 7.68 8.23 -5.55
CA ARG A 102 6.43 8.15 -6.30
C ARG A 102 5.49 7.16 -5.64
N ILE A 103 4.24 7.55 -5.51
CA ILE A 103 3.15 6.68 -5.10
C ILE A 103 2.16 6.58 -6.27
N THR A 104 1.87 5.36 -6.71
CA THR A 104 0.91 5.10 -7.80
C THR A 104 -0.23 4.24 -7.27
N LEU A 105 -1.46 4.61 -7.60
CA LEU A 105 -2.64 3.80 -7.30
C LEU A 105 -2.93 2.90 -8.49
N LEU A 106 -2.99 1.61 -8.25
CA LEU A 106 -3.13 0.57 -9.27
C LEU A 106 -4.37 -0.30 -8.98
N SER A 107 -4.80 -1.02 -10.00
CA SER A 107 -5.92 -1.97 -9.91
C SER A 107 -5.44 -3.38 -10.19
N SER A 108 -5.98 -4.35 -9.45
CA SER A 108 -5.74 -5.77 -9.73
C SER A 108 -6.44 -6.26 -10.99
N GLU A 109 -7.37 -5.48 -11.57
CA GLU A 109 -8.03 -5.80 -12.84
C GLU A 109 -7.07 -5.84 -14.04
N THR A 110 -5.94 -5.13 -13.94
CA THR A 110 -4.94 -5.03 -15.01
C THR A 110 -3.54 -5.40 -14.50
N PRO A 111 -3.28 -6.68 -14.16
CA PRO A 111 -2.00 -7.10 -13.60
C PRO A 111 -0.80 -6.77 -14.48
N ASP A 112 -0.99 -6.76 -15.80
CA ASP A 112 0.08 -6.45 -16.75
C ASP A 112 0.61 -5.01 -16.62
N SER A 113 -0.22 -4.08 -16.14
CA SER A 113 0.23 -2.70 -15.86
C SER A 113 1.21 -2.61 -14.68
N ILE A 114 1.26 -3.65 -13.85
CA ILE A 114 2.13 -3.76 -12.67
C ILE A 114 3.41 -4.52 -13.02
N ARG A 115 3.38 -5.36 -14.05
CA ARG A 115 4.56 -6.14 -14.48
C ARG A 115 5.68 -5.21 -14.93
N GLY A 116 6.91 -5.55 -14.54
CA GLY A 116 8.12 -4.85 -14.99
C GLY A 116 8.43 -3.54 -14.25
N ILE A 117 7.60 -3.11 -13.29
CA ILE A 117 7.96 -2.01 -12.40
C ILE A 117 8.72 -2.56 -11.18
N PHE A 118 9.60 -1.74 -10.61
CA PHE A 118 10.19 -2.05 -9.31
C PHE A 118 9.45 -1.29 -8.21
N LEU A 119 9.32 -1.90 -7.03
CA LEU A 119 8.66 -1.31 -5.89
C LEU A 119 9.51 -1.43 -4.62
N ASP A 120 9.54 -0.36 -3.85
CA ASP A 120 10.10 -0.33 -2.50
C ASP A 120 9.06 -0.70 -1.44
N GLY A 121 7.78 -0.53 -1.76
CA GLY A 121 6.68 -0.94 -0.91
C GLY A 121 5.34 -0.96 -1.64
N ALA A 122 4.45 -1.83 -1.18
CA ALA A 122 3.10 -1.94 -1.70
C ALA A 122 2.07 -2.19 -0.60
N CYS A 123 0.85 -1.71 -0.80
CA CYS A 123 -0.30 -2.02 0.02
C CYS A 123 -1.43 -2.56 -0.85
N CYS A 124 -1.92 -3.77 -0.54
CA CYS A 124 -3.07 -4.39 -1.16
C CYS A 124 -4.29 -4.22 -0.25
N ASP A 125 -5.23 -3.35 -0.64
CA ASP A 125 -6.48 -3.13 0.11
C ASP A 125 -7.57 -4.09 -0.39
N GLU A 126 -8.46 -4.48 0.52
CA GLU A 126 -9.53 -5.47 0.28
C GLU A 126 -9.00 -6.76 -0.37
N MET A 127 -7.89 -7.29 0.18
CA MET A 127 -7.12 -8.43 -0.37
C MET A 127 -7.97 -9.68 -0.64
N ALA A 128 -9.05 -9.90 0.09
CA ALA A 128 -9.96 -11.02 -0.15
C ALA A 128 -10.69 -10.98 -1.51
N GLN A 129 -10.68 -9.82 -2.19
CA GLN A 129 -11.30 -9.60 -3.51
C GLN A 129 -10.28 -9.59 -4.66
N ILE A 130 -9.00 -9.65 -4.35
CA ILE A 130 -7.90 -9.62 -5.34
C ILE A 130 -7.64 -11.03 -5.86
N ASP A 131 -7.39 -11.14 -7.18
CA ASP A 131 -7.04 -12.42 -7.80
C ASP A 131 -5.70 -12.95 -7.25
N PRO A 132 -5.64 -14.23 -6.86
CA PRO A 132 -4.44 -14.86 -6.29
C PRO A 132 -3.17 -14.74 -7.16
N THR A 133 -3.31 -14.70 -8.46
CA THR A 133 -2.18 -14.59 -9.38
C THR A 133 -1.41 -13.29 -9.22
N LEU A 134 -2.09 -12.22 -8.78
CA LEU A 134 -1.46 -10.92 -8.59
C LEU A 134 -0.25 -10.99 -7.65
N TRP A 135 -0.41 -11.59 -6.48
CA TRP A 135 0.70 -11.69 -5.52
C TRP A 135 1.82 -12.57 -6.03
N ASN A 136 1.49 -13.79 -6.42
CA ASN A 136 2.50 -14.80 -6.72
C ASN A 136 3.28 -14.51 -7.99
N GLU A 137 2.62 -14.02 -9.04
CA GLU A 137 3.19 -13.90 -10.38
C GLU A 137 3.62 -12.48 -10.75
N VAL A 138 3.05 -11.48 -10.10
CA VAL A 138 3.24 -10.09 -10.51
C VAL A 138 3.90 -9.26 -9.41
N LEU A 139 3.28 -9.14 -8.25
CA LEU A 139 3.71 -8.19 -7.23
C LEU A 139 4.99 -8.62 -6.51
N ARG A 140 5.09 -9.91 -6.16
CA ARG A 140 6.26 -10.45 -5.47
C ARG A 140 7.56 -10.26 -6.28
N PRO A 141 7.61 -10.51 -7.59
CA PRO A 141 8.76 -10.14 -8.44
C PRO A 141 9.09 -8.64 -8.41
N CYS A 142 8.09 -7.76 -8.49
CA CYS A 142 8.30 -6.30 -8.45
C CYS A 142 8.97 -5.79 -7.16
N LEU A 143 8.81 -6.52 -6.06
CA LEU A 143 9.39 -6.19 -4.75
C LEU A 143 10.79 -6.81 -4.54
N SER A 144 11.21 -7.76 -5.38
CA SER A 144 12.40 -8.56 -5.14
C SER A 144 13.69 -7.76 -5.29
N ASP A 145 13.84 -7.00 -6.37
CA ASP A 145 15.09 -6.30 -6.71
C ASP A 145 15.49 -5.26 -5.66
N ARG A 146 14.51 -4.64 -5.05
CA ARG A 146 14.74 -3.56 -4.08
C ARG A 146 14.50 -4.00 -2.64
N LYS A 147 14.24 -5.27 -2.40
CA LYS A 147 13.83 -5.85 -1.11
C LYS A 147 12.63 -5.07 -0.52
N GLY A 148 11.67 -4.77 -1.39
CA GLY A 148 10.47 -4.04 -1.02
C GLY A 148 9.58 -4.83 -0.07
N TRP A 149 8.74 -4.12 0.67
CA TRP A 149 7.78 -4.68 1.62
C TRP A 149 6.35 -4.69 1.03
N CYS A 150 5.46 -5.50 1.63
CA CYS A 150 4.05 -5.53 1.25
C CYS A 150 3.13 -5.69 2.47
N VAL A 151 2.07 -4.89 2.48
CA VAL A 151 0.96 -5.01 3.44
C VAL A 151 -0.29 -5.49 2.72
N PHE A 152 -0.85 -6.60 3.19
CA PHE A 152 -2.12 -7.15 2.75
C PHE A 152 -3.17 -6.86 3.80
N ILE A 153 -4.20 -6.09 3.47
CA ILE A 153 -5.25 -5.73 4.41
C ILE A 153 -6.63 -6.04 3.81
N GLY A 154 -7.54 -6.44 4.67
CA GLY A 154 -8.91 -6.71 4.26
C GLY A 154 -9.83 -6.97 5.42
N THR A 155 -11.11 -7.03 5.11
CA THR A 155 -12.12 -7.58 6.01
C THR A 155 -12.19 -9.09 5.77
N PRO A 156 -12.16 -9.94 6.81
CA PRO A 156 -12.31 -11.37 6.65
C PRO A 156 -13.56 -11.73 5.82
N ALA A 157 -13.38 -12.56 4.80
CA ALA A 157 -14.43 -12.95 3.85
C ALA A 157 -14.49 -14.48 3.66
N GLY A 158 -14.50 -15.22 4.77
CA GLY A 158 -14.45 -16.68 4.77
C GLY A 158 -13.01 -17.22 4.60
N MET A 159 -12.89 -18.54 4.40
CA MET A 159 -11.62 -19.25 4.37
C MET A 159 -11.18 -19.69 2.97
N SER A 160 -12.00 -19.49 1.94
CA SER A 160 -11.72 -19.94 0.58
C SER A 160 -11.22 -18.79 -0.30
N ASN A 161 -10.18 -18.08 0.16
CA ASN A 161 -9.55 -16.99 -0.60
C ASN A 161 -8.09 -16.83 -0.20
N GLN A 162 -7.30 -16.18 -1.06
CA GLN A 162 -5.87 -15.97 -0.85
C GLN A 162 -5.57 -15.14 0.41
N PHE A 163 -6.45 -14.24 0.83
CA PHE A 163 -6.24 -13.46 2.04
C PHE A 163 -6.15 -14.35 3.29
N TYR A 164 -7.01 -15.38 3.36
CA TYR A 164 -6.95 -16.39 4.43
C TYR A 164 -5.68 -17.24 4.33
N GLU A 165 -5.30 -17.66 3.13
CA GLU A 165 -4.06 -18.43 2.91
C GLU A 165 -2.82 -17.64 3.35
N LEU A 166 -2.71 -16.37 2.98
CA LEU A 166 -1.63 -15.48 3.41
C LEU A 166 -1.63 -15.28 4.93
N TYR A 167 -2.81 -15.16 5.54
CA TYR A 167 -2.92 -15.05 6.99
C TYR A 167 -2.39 -16.30 7.70
N GLN A 168 -2.75 -17.49 7.22
CA GLN A 168 -2.23 -18.75 7.78
C GLN A 168 -0.72 -18.90 7.54
N TYR A 169 -0.24 -18.49 6.39
CA TYR A 169 1.18 -18.51 6.06
C TYR A 169 2.00 -17.60 6.99
N ALA A 170 1.50 -16.40 7.23
CA ALA A 170 2.15 -15.41 8.10
C ALA A 170 2.32 -15.89 9.56
N LEU A 171 1.42 -16.76 10.06
CA LEU A 171 1.52 -17.29 11.42
C LEU A 171 2.73 -18.23 11.64
N THR A 172 3.38 -18.68 10.58
CA THR A 172 4.42 -19.73 10.63
C THR A 172 5.75 -19.31 9.96
N HIS A 173 5.86 -18.06 9.51
CA HIS A 173 7.04 -17.57 8.79
C HIS A 173 7.54 -16.27 9.40
N ASP A 174 8.83 -16.22 9.75
CA ASP A 174 9.43 -15.14 10.54
C ASP A 174 9.60 -13.80 9.82
N ASP A 175 9.50 -13.75 8.50
CA ASP A 175 9.57 -12.53 7.69
C ASP A 175 8.19 -11.90 7.38
N TRP A 176 7.13 -12.46 8.03
CA TRP A 176 5.73 -12.04 7.89
C TRP A 176 5.16 -11.47 9.18
#